data_872b81ae7a81266368a58bee2d14a101
#
_entry.id   872b81ae7a81266368a58bee2d14a101
#
_cell.length_a   1.000
_cell.length_b   1.000
_cell.length_c   1.000
_cell.angle_alpha   90.00
_cell.angle_beta   90.00
_cell.angle_gamma   90.00
#
_symmetry.space_group_name_H-M   'P 1'
#
loop_
_entity.id
_entity.type
_entity.pdbx_description
1 polymer ?
#
loop_
_entity_poly.entity_id
_entity_poly.type
_entity_poly.pdbx_seq_one_letter_code
_entity_poly.pdbx_strand_id
1 'polypeptide(L)'
;LSNFESESGQLNVAKTEAERTGVIQKINAANQAIGAANTTISGCNERLSEIENAINRALQTMSEHEDIRKQLEVIDMLHGQFRKIKTQIMDEMKAEIEKTTWAIFDSMIWKKKTFGSIRIDNSYDIAVYNTDGIEMTGSLSATEQMALAYAFTLAIHRASGKNCPLVIDSPLGRVSDDNRENMARALQKISQDKQIIMLFTPD
;
A
#
# COMPACT_ATOMS: atom_id res chain seq x y z
N LEU A 1 0.63 18.81 54.17
CA LEU A 1 0.16 18.05 53.01
C LEU A 1 -0.04 18.96 51.79
N SER A 2 -0.61 20.18 51.93
CA SER A 2 -0.90 21.09 50.80
C SER A 2 0.35 21.62 50.04
N ASN A 3 1.51 21.74 50.71
CA ASN A 3 2.75 22.21 50.05
C ASN A 3 3.39 21.12 49.17
N PHE A 4 3.23 19.83 49.51
CA PHE A 4 3.78 18.72 48.73
C PHE A 4 3.01 18.47 47.41
N GLU A 5 1.71 18.72 47.40
CA GLU A 5 0.88 18.61 46.17
C GLU A 5 1.15 19.74 45.20
N SER A 6 1.46 20.95 45.73
CA SER A 6 1.84 22.11 44.90
C SER A 6 3.22 21.93 44.24
N GLU A 7 4.22 21.39 44.96
CA GLU A 7 5.55 21.12 44.40
C GLU A 7 5.55 19.99 43.36
N SER A 8 4.79 18.91 43.57
CA SER A 8 4.67 17.84 42.62
C SER A 8 3.93 18.28 41.34
N GLY A 9 2.94 19.15 41.47
CA GLY A 9 2.25 19.76 40.33
C GLY A 9 3.17 20.69 39.52
N GLN A 10 3.97 21.49 40.15
CA GLN A 10 4.95 22.39 39.50
C GLN A 10 6.07 21.61 38.82
N LEU A 11 6.53 20.49 39.41
CA LEU A 11 7.54 19.61 38.79
C LEU A 11 7.01 18.91 37.53
N ASN A 12 5.74 18.49 37.55
CA ASN A 12 5.10 17.90 36.37
C ASN A 12 4.90 18.91 35.23
N VAL A 13 4.48 20.12 35.53
CA VAL A 13 4.32 21.19 34.55
C VAL A 13 5.68 21.53 33.92
N ALA A 14 6.74 21.72 34.73
CA ALA A 14 8.08 22.03 34.23
C ALA A 14 8.64 20.91 33.33
N LYS A 15 8.37 19.64 33.67
CA LYS A 15 8.77 18.49 32.83
C LYS A 15 8.03 18.49 31.50
N THR A 16 6.72 18.72 31.51
CA THR A 16 5.89 18.77 30.29
C THR A 16 6.30 19.98 29.42
N GLU A 17 6.65 21.13 30.01
CA GLU A 17 7.16 22.28 29.27
C GLU A 17 8.54 22.02 28.66
N ALA A 18 9.43 21.32 29.35
CA ALA A 18 10.72 20.90 28.79
C ALA A 18 10.56 19.92 27.62
N GLU A 19 9.67 18.94 27.75
CA GLU A 19 9.33 18.04 26.68
C GLU A 19 8.71 18.76 25.47
N ARG A 20 7.78 19.66 25.70
CA ARG A 20 7.19 20.53 24.67
C ARG A 20 8.25 21.38 23.96
N THR A 21 9.16 21.98 24.71
CA THR A 21 10.26 22.77 24.14
C THR A 21 11.17 21.89 23.27
N GLY A 22 11.50 20.68 23.73
CA GLY A 22 12.27 19.71 22.96
C GLY A 22 11.58 19.27 21.65
N VAL A 23 10.27 19.07 21.68
CA VAL A 23 9.48 18.77 20.48
C VAL A 23 9.45 19.94 19.50
N ILE A 24 9.25 21.16 20.01
CA ILE A 24 9.29 22.38 19.17
C ILE A 24 10.65 22.55 18.50
N GLN A 25 11.75 22.32 19.22
CA GLN A 25 13.10 22.37 18.64
C GLN A 25 13.28 21.34 17.53
N LYS A 26 12.80 20.11 17.72
CA LYS A 26 12.84 19.06 16.68
C LYS A 26 12.00 19.43 15.46
N ILE A 27 10.82 19.99 15.66
CA ILE A 27 9.96 20.47 14.57
C ILE A 27 10.66 21.59 13.78
N ASN A 28 11.27 22.55 14.48
CA ASN A 28 12.00 23.64 13.84
C ASN A 28 13.22 23.14 13.04
N ALA A 29 13.99 22.20 13.59
CA ALA A 29 15.11 21.57 12.90
C ALA A 29 14.64 20.78 11.66
N ALA A 30 13.54 20.04 11.76
CA ALA A 30 12.95 19.34 10.63
C ALA A 30 12.46 20.31 9.54
N ASN A 31 11.80 21.40 9.92
CA ASN A 31 11.35 22.43 8.99
C ASN A 31 12.53 23.12 8.28
N GLN A 32 13.63 23.38 8.98
CA GLN A 32 14.86 23.91 8.37
C GLN A 32 15.48 22.91 7.38
N ALA A 33 15.53 21.62 7.74
CA ALA A 33 16.03 20.58 6.84
C ALA A 33 15.15 20.44 5.60
N ILE A 34 13.82 20.49 5.75
CA ILE A 34 12.88 20.51 4.62
C ILE A 34 13.09 21.73 3.74
N GLY A 35 13.27 22.92 4.33
CA GLY A 35 13.57 24.13 3.58
C GLY A 35 14.87 24.02 2.77
N ALA A 36 15.95 23.53 3.37
CA ALA A 36 17.22 23.28 2.68
C ALA A 36 17.10 22.25 1.56
N ALA A 37 16.37 21.16 1.80
CA ALA A 37 16.12 20.14 0.79
C ALA A 37 15.31 20.70 -0.40
N ASN A 38 14.27 21.47 -0.14
CA ASN A 38 13.48 22.12 -1.16
C ASN A 38 14.31 23.11 -2.01
N THR A 39 15.19 23.89 -1.39
CA THR A 39 16.11 24.78 -2.10
C THR A 39 17.06 23.97 -3.00
N THR A 40 17.59 22.85 -2.53
CA THR A 40 18.45 21.96 -3.32
C THR A 40 17.68 21.36 -4.51
N ILE A 41 16.45 20.90 -4.28
CA ILE A 41 15.58 20.37 -5.33
C ILE A 41 15.29 21.44 -6.39
N SER A 42 14.97 22.68 -5.97
CA SER A 42 14.76 23.80 -6.90
C SER A 42 16.00 24.06 -7.74
N GLY A 43 17.19 24.16 -7.13
CA GLY A 43 18.43 24.36 -7.85
C GLY A 43 18.81 23.20 -8.79
N CYS A 44 18.49 21.97 -8.42
CA CYS A 44 18.64 20.82 -9.33
C CYS A 44 17.69 20.90 -10.53
N ASN A 45 16.44 21.29 -10.30
CA ASN A 45 15.45 21.45 -11.38
C ASN A 45 15.83 22.59 -12.33
N GLU A 46 16.34 23.70 -11.81
CA GLU A 46 16.86 24.80 -12.65
C GLU A 46 18.02 24.34 -13.54
N ARG A 47 18.99 23.62 -12.96
CA ARG A 47 20.12 23.07 -13.72
C ARG A 47 19.67 22.06 -14.77
N LEU A 48 18.67 21.24 -14.45
CA LEU A 48 18.10 20.27 -15.37
C LEU A 48 17.48 21.00 -16.58
N SER A 49 16.71 22.06 -16.33
CA SER A 49 16.14 22.90 -17.39
C SER A 49 17.21 23.60 -18.24
N GLU A 50 18.28 24.09 -17.63
CA GLU A 50 19.41 24.69 -18.36
C GLU A 50 20.11 23.68 -19.28
N ILE A 51 20.34 22.46 -18.78
CA ILE A 51 20.97 21.37 -19.57
C ILE A 51 20.04 20.96 -20.72
N GLU A 52 18.74 20.81 -20.48
CA GLU A 52 17.77 20.49 -21.53
C GLU A 52 17.75 21.58 -22.62
N ASN A 53 17.77 22.84 -22.21
CA ASN A 53 17.84 23.96 -23.15
C ASN A 53 19.18 24.01 -23.92
N ALA A 54 20.31 23.68 -23.31
CA ALA A 54 21.61 23.59 -23.95
C ALA A 54 21.64 22.45 -24.98
N ILE A 55 21.11 21.27 -24.60
CA ILE A 55 20.95 20.14 -25.53
C ILE A 55 20.10 20.52 -26.74
N ASN A 56 18.95 21.16 -26.51
CA ASN A 56 18.07 21.57 -27.58
C ASN A 56 18.74 22.58 -28.54
N ARG A 57 19.54 23.54 -28.01
CA ARG A 57 20.29 24.46 -28.82
C ARG A 57 21.41 23.78 -29.62
N ALA A 58 22.15 22.86 -28.99
CA ALA A 58 23.20 22.08 -29.66
C ALA A 58 22.62 21.22 -30.80
N LEU A 59 21.45 20.61 -30.58
CA LEU A 59 20.74 19.86 -31.61
C LEU A 59 20.20 20.70 -32.75
N GLN A 60 19.82 21.97 -32.49
CA GLN A 60 19.35 22.90 -33.52
C GLN A 60 20.49 23.43 -34.43
N THR A 61 21.70 23.53 -33.89
CA THR A 61 22.84 24.14 -34.64
C THR A 61 23.55 23.17 -35.59
N MET A 62 23.27 21.87 -35.50
CA MET A 62 23.95 20.86 -36.32
C MET A 62 22.96 20.17 -37.27
N SER A 63 23.03 20.52 -38.56
CA SER A 63 22.16 19.96 -39.62
C SER A 63 22.28 18.44 -39.81
N GLU A 64 23.26 17.81 -39.19
CA GLU A 64 23.46 16.34 -39.17
C GLU A 64 22.60 15.61 -38.12
N HIS A 65 21.85 16.34 -37.29
CA HIS A 65 21.10 15.76 -36.17
C HIS A 65 19.59 15.59 -36.38
N GLU A 66 19.09 15.86 -37.57
CA GLU A 66 17.65 15.73 -37.84
C GLU A 66 17.18 14.27 -37.68
N ASP A 67 18.03 13.29 -38.03
CA ASP A 67 17.73 11.88 -37.88
C ASP A 67 17.80 11.46 -36.39
N ILE A 68 18.74 12.02 -35.63
CA ILE A 68 18.83 11.78 -34.18
C ILE A 68 17.63 12.37 -33.44
N ARG A 69 17.18 13.57 -33.87
CA ARG A 69 16.00 14.21 -33.32
C ARG A 69 14.73 13.36 -33.56
N LYS A 70 14.57 12.87 -34.79
CA LYS A 70 13.46 11.96 -35.12
C LYS A 70 13.50 10.65 -34.31
N GLN A 71 14.70 10.10 -34.09
CA GLN A 71 14.87 8.92 -33.22
C GLN A 71 14.50 9.23 -31.76
N LEU A 72 14.89 10.40 -31.24
CA LEU A 72 14.51 10.83 -29.89
C LEU A 72 13.00 11.04 -29.76
N GLU A 73 12.36 11.68 -30.74
CA GLU A 73 10.90 11.82 -30.77
C GLU A 73 10.17 10.46 -30.76
N VAL A 74 10.69 9.49 -31.52
CA VAL A 74 10.16 8.12 -31.52
C VAL A 74 10.36 7.45 -30.16
N ILE A 75 11.54 7.62 -29.54
CA ILE A 75 11.83 7.07 -28.21
C ILE A 75 10.90 7.68 -27.16
N ASP A 76 10.69 8.98 -27.17
CA ASP A 76 9.80 9.67 -26.25
C ASP A 76 8.35 9.24 -26.44
N MET A 77 7.92 9.07 -27.69
CA MET A 77 6.59 8.54 -28.00
C MET A 77 6.44 7.10 -27.45
N LEU A 78 7.43 6.23 -27.70
CA LEU A 78 7.42 4.87 -27.19
C LEU A 78 7.42 4.83 -25.65
N HIS A 79 8.23 5.67 -25.02
CA HIS A 79 8.27 5.80 -23.56
C HIS A 79 6.91 6.24 -23.00
N GLY A 80 6.25 7.18 -23.66
CA GLY A 80 4.88 7.59 -23.33
C GLY A 80 3.87 6.44 -23.47
N GLN A 81 3.97 5.63 -24.53
CA GLN A 81 3.10 4.48 -24.72
C GLN A 81 3.37 3.38 -23.66
N PHE A 82 4.64 3.08 -23.38
CA PHE A 82 4.98 2.11 -22.33
C PHE A 82 4.46 2.52 -20.95
N ARG A 83 4.51 3.81 -20.60
CA ARG A 83 3.91 4.31 -19.35
C ARG A 83 2.40 4.08 -19.31
N LYS A 84 1.70 4.37 -20.40
CA LYS A 84 0.25 4.14 -20.50
C LYS A 84 -0.09 2.66 -20.34
N ILE A 85 0.61 1.79 -21.07
CA ILE A 85 0.43 0.34 -20.99
C ILE A 85 0.70 -0.16 -19.57
N LYS A 86 1.80 0.30 -18.94
CA LYS A 86 2.10 -0.06 -17.54
C LYS A 86 0.97 0.33 -16.61
N THR A 87 0.46 1.56 -16.71
CA THR A 87 -0.65 2.04 -15.86
C THR A 87 -1.89 1.18 -16.10
N GLN A 88 -2.23 0.93 -17.35
CA GLN A 88 -3.39 0.11 -17.68
C GLN A 88 -3.28 -1.32 -17.10
N ILE A 89 -2.12 -1.96 -17.27
CA ILE A 89 -1.88 -3.30 -16.71
C ILE A 89 -2.00 -3.28 -15.17
N MET A 90 -1.45 -2.25 -14.52
CA MET A 90 -1.55 -2.11 -13.07
C MET A 90 -3.00 -1.92 -12.61
N ASP A 91 -3.79 -1.12 -13.31
CA ASP A 91 -5.20 -0.90 -13.01
C ASP A 91 -6.04 -2.18 -13.23
N GLU A 92 -5.79 -2.89 -14.32
CA GLU A 92 -6.45 -4.18 -14.60
C GLU A 92 -6.09 -5.23 -13.54
N MET A 93 -4.81 -5.34 -13.18
CA MET A 93 -4.36 -6.25 -12.12
C MET A 93 -4.98 -5.89 -10.77
N LYS A 94 -5.03 -4.60 -10.44
CA LYS A 94 -5.65 -4.13 -9.20
C LYS A 94 -7.14 -4.51 -9.13
N ALA A 95 -7.86 -4.26 -10.21
CA ALA A 95 -9.28 -4.62 -10.30
C ALA A 95 -9.51 -6.14 -10.18
N GLU A 96 -8.64 -6.96 -10.79
CA GLU A 96 -8.73 -8.42 -10.67
C GLU A 96 -8.38 -8.90 -9.26
N ILE A 97 -7.38 -8.31 -8.61
CA ILE A 97 -7.04 -8.60 -7.20
C ILE A 97 -8.20 -8.22 -6.30
N GLU A 98 -8.79 -7.04 -6.48
CA GLU A 98 -9.94 -6.57 -5.71
C GLU A 98 -11.13 -7.53 -5.83
N LYS A 99 -11.50 -7.88 -7.05
CA LYS A 99 -12.59 -8.82 -7.35
C LYS A 99 -12.33 -10.22 -6.76
N THR A 100 -11.10 -10.71 -6.91
CA THR A 100 -10.73 -12.04 -6.41
C THR A 100 -10.67 -12.05 -4.90
N THR A 101 -10.12 -11.00 -4.28
CA THR A 101 -10.11 -10.83 -2.81
C THR A 101 -11.53 -10.85 -2.27
N TRP A 102 -12.44 -10.09 -2.87
CA TRP A 102 -13.84 -10.09 -2.47
C TRP A 102 -14.46 -11.48 -2.56
N ALA A 103 -14.31 -12.17 -3.69
CA ALA A 103 -14.90 -13.49 -3.88
C ALA A 103 -14.40 -14.53 -2.88
N ILE A 104 -13.09 -14.51 -2.56
CA ILE A 104 -12.50 -15.40 -1.56
C ILE A 104 -12.96 -15.01 -0.16
N PHE A 105 -12.90 -13.74 0.20
CA PHE A 105 -13.33 -13.23 1.50
C PHE A 105 -14.80 -13.57 1.77
N ASP A 106 -15.70 -13.28 0.84
CA ASP A 106 -17.11 -13.63 0.97
C ASP A 106 -17.31 -15.15 1.13
N SER A 107 -16.50 -15.98 0.50
CA SER A 107 -16.59 -17.43 0.67
C SER A 107 -16.16 -17.92 2.05
N MET A 108 -15.25 -17.22 2.74
CA MET A 108 -14.68 -17.57 4.03
C MET A 108 -15.54 -17.14 5.21
N ILE A 109 -16.30 -16.07 5.09
CA ILE A 109 -17.12 -15.53 6.17
C ILE A 109 -18.53 -16.12 6.17
N TRP A 110 -19.13 -16.24 7.35
CA TRP A 110 -20.51 -16.72 7.50
C TRP A 110 -21.55 -15.60 7.38
N LYS A 111 -21.20 -14.35 7.74
CA LYS A 111 -22.08 -13.16 7.69
C LYS A 111 -22.24 -12.60 6.28
N LYS A 112 -22.79 -13.39 5.37
CA LYS A 112 -22.89 -13.08 3.94
C LYS A 112 -23.56 -11.75 3.58
N LYS A 113 -24.41 -11.20 4.46
CA LYS A 113 -25.20 -9.98 4.18
C LYS A 113 -24.63 -8.72 4.85
N THR A 114 -23.56 -8.83 5.59
CA THR A 114 -23.00 -7.70 6.34
C THR A 114 -22.05 -6.88 5.47
N PHE A 115 -21.29 -7.54 4.62
CA PHE A 115 -20.30 -6.93 3.76
C PHE A 115 -20.81 -6.85 2.32
N GLY A 116 -20.46 -5.79 1.60
CA GLY A 116 -20.92 -5.53 0.24
C GLY A 116 -19.78 -5.54 -0.79
N SER A 117 -18.63 -4.99 -0.44
CA SER A 117 -17.49 -4.92 -1.35
C SER A 117 -16.17 -4.69 -0.63
N ILE A 118 -15.09 -4.94 -1.36
CA ILE A 118 -13.73 -4.56 -0.99
C ILE A 118 -13.22 -3.60 -2.06
N ARG A 119 -12.46 -2.59 -1.67
CA ARG A 119 -11.73 -1.70 -2.57
C ARG A 119 -10.26 -1.65 -2.17
N ILE A 120 -9.42 -1.52 -3.18
CA ILE A 120 -7.98 -1.36 -3.02
C ILE A 120 -7.63 -0.01 -3.62
N ASP A 121 -7.02 0.88 -2.83
CA ASP A 121 -6.60 2.20 -3.28
C ASP A 121 -5.30 2.16 -4.10
N ASN A 122 -4.77 3.33 -4.47
CA ASN A 122 -3.52 3.44 -5.22
C ASN A 122 -2.27 3.15 -4.38
N SER A 123 -2.40 3.15 -3.04
CA SER A 123 -1.34 2.76 -2.10
C SER A 123 -1.39 1.27 -1.75
N TYR A 124 -2.35 0.53 -2.34
CA TYR A 124 -2.67 -0.87 -2.06
C TYR A 124 -3.25 -1.10 -0.65
N ASP A 125 -3.79 -0.05 -0.02
CA ASP A 125 -4.56 -0.20 1.19
C ASP A 125 -5.94 -0.77 0.89
N ILE A 126 -6.40 -1.68 1.75
CA ILE A 126 -7.64 -2.42 1.57
C ILE A 126 -8.73 -1.80 2.44
N ALA A 127 -9.84 -1.43 1.84
CA ALA A 127 -11.04 -0.98 2.53
C ALA A 127 -12.20 -1.94 2.28
N VAL A 128 -12.87 -2.34 3.36
CA VAL A 128 -14.06 -3.20 3.34
C VAL A 128 -15.28 -2.36 3.59
N TYR A 129 -16.30 -2.52 2.75
CA TYR A 129 -17.55 -1.78 2.83
C TYR A 129 -18.73 -2.71 3.13
N ASN A 130 -19.71 -2.22 3.88
CA ASN A 130 -20.97 -2.93 4.06
C ASN A 130 -21.86 -2.79 2.81
N THR A 131 -23.05 -3.41 2.85
CA THR A 131 -24.05 -3.32 1.77
C THR A 131 -24.57 -1.90 1.54
N ASP A 132 -24.48 -1.02 2.52
CA ASP A 132 -24.90 0.38 2.44
C ASP A 132 -23.80 1.31 1.96
N GLY A 133 -22.60 0.76 1.65
CA GLY A 133 -21.44 1.52 1.17
C GLY A 133 -20.66 2.24 2.28
N ILE A 134 -20.87 1.88 3.55
CA ILE A 134 -20.15 2.43 4.70
C ILE A 134 -18.89 1.60 4.92
N GLU A 135 -17.74 2.27 5.11
CA GLU A 135 -16.49 1.60 5.41
C GLU A 135 -16.50 0.95 6.79
N MET A 136 -16.10 -0.33 6.83
CA MET A 136 -16.09 -1.15 8.04
C MET A 136 -14.71 -1.76 8.37
N THR A 137 -13.67 -1.36 7.70
CA THR A 137 -12.31 -1.94 7.85
C THR A 137 -11.85 -1.96 9.31
N GLY A 138 -12.06 -0.86 10.03
CA GLY A 138 -11.68 -0.73 11.44
C GLY A 138 -12.58 -1.49 12.43
N SER A 139 -13.72 -2.03 12.00
CA SER A 139 -14.68 -2.76 12.84
C SER A 139 -14.69 -4.26 12.60
N LEU A 140 -13.79 -4.77 11.76
CA LEU A 140 -13.64 -6.20 11.51
C LEU A 140 -13.19 -6.93 12.77
N SER A 141 -13.84 -8.05 13.10
CA SER A 141 -13.38 -8.97 14.13
C SER A 141 -12.03 -9.60 13.74
N ALA A 142 -11.31 -10.17 14.73
CA ALA A 142 -10.02 -10.82 14.47
C ALA A 142 -10.12 -11.94 13.40
N THR A 143 -11.20 -12.70 13.40
CA THR A 143 -11.46 -13.73 12.39
C THR A 143 -11.69 -13.13 10.99
N GLU A 144 -12.45 -12.04 10.91
CA GLU A 144 -12.73 -11.34 9.65
C GLU A 144 -11.46 -10.66 9.09
N GLN A 145 -10.62 -10.08 9.95
CA GLN A 145 -9.30 -9.56 9.56
C GLN A 145 -8.40 -10.66 9.00
N MET A 146 -8.38 -11.82 9.65
CA MET A 146 -7.58 -12.96 9.18
C MET A 146 -8.12 -13.51 7.86
N ALA A 147 -9.44 -13.64 7.70
CA ALA A 147 -10.06 -14.04 6.45
C ALA A 147 -9.73 -13.05 5.31
N LEU A 148 -9.74 -11.74 5.59
CA LEU A 148 -9.36 -10.70 4.63
C LEU A 148 -7.89 -10.83 4.22
N ALA A 149 -6.98 -11.02 5.19
CA ALA A 149 -5.56 -11.20 4.93
C ALA A 149 -5.30 -12.44 4.05
N TYR A 150 -5.95 -13.55 4.33
CA TYR A 150 -5.86 -14.75 3.49
C TYR A 150 -6.43 -14.51 2.10
N ALA A 151 -7.62 -13.92 2.00
CA ALA A 151 -8.25 -13.63 0.72
C ALA A 151 -7.36 -12.75 -0.17
N PHE A 152 -6.77 -11.71 0.40
CA PHE A 152 -5.85 -10.82 -0.31
C PHE A 152 -4.57 -11.51 -0.74
N THR A 153 -3.92 -12.26 0.17
CA THR A 153 -2.70 -13.01 -0.15
C THR A 153 -2.94 -14.01 -1.27
N LEU A 154 -4.05 -14.74 -1.22
CA LEU A 154 -4.44 -15.70 -2.24
C LEU A 154 -4.78 -15.02 -3.58
N ALA A 155 -5.41 -13.86 -3.55
CA ALA A 155 -5.70 -13.07 -4.75
C ALA A 155 -4.42 -12.57 -5.44
N ILE A 156 -3.46 -12.02 -4.67
CA ILE A 156 -2.15 -11.63 -5.21
C ILE A 156 -1.40 -12.83 -5.77
N HIS A 157 -1.39 -13.94 -5.03
CA HIS A 157 -0.72 -15.15 -5.48
C HIS A 157 -1.32 -15.67 -6.80
N ARG A 158 -2.64 -15.57 -6.95
CA ARG A 158 -3.33 -15.92 -8.20
C ARG A 158 -3.00 -14.94 -9.32
N ALA A 159 -3.06 -13.64 -9.06
CA ALA A 159 -2.78 -12.59 -10.03
C ALA A 159 -1.32 -12.61 -10.52
N SER A 160 -0.38 -13.06 -9.68
CA SER A 160 1.04 -13.16 -10.07
C SER A 160 1.31 -14.15 -11.20
N GLY A 161 0.39 -15.05 -11.50
CA GLY A 161 0.55 -16.13 -12.49
C GLY A 161 1.63 -17.15 -12.15
N LYS A 162 2.32 -17.00 -11.01
CA LYS A 162 3.41 -17.89 -10.61
C LYS A 162 2.88 -19.12 -9.89
N ASN A 163 3.49 -20.27 -10.18
CA ASN A 163 3.14 -21.55 -9.57
C ASN A 163 4.02 -21.85 -8.34
N CYS A 164 4.11 -20.89 -7.41
CA CYS A 164 4.82 -21.09 -6.15
C CYS A 164 3.90 -21.74 -5.12
N PRO A 165 4.37 -22.64 -4.26
CA PRO A 165 3.60 -23.13 -3.14
C PRO A 165 3.33 -22.00 -2.14
N LEU A 166 2.14 -21.98 -1.55
CA LEU A 166 1.78 -21.08 -0.46
C LEU A 166 1.92 -21.82 0.86
N VAL A 167 2.73 -21.27 1.76
CA VAL A 167 2.91 -21.80 3.11
C VAL A 167 2.08 -20.98 4.09
N ILE A 168 1.20 -21.62 4.84
CA ILE A 168 0.33 -20.96 5.82
C ILE A 168 0.58 -21.61 7.17
N ASP A 169 1.03 -20.81 8.12
CA ASP A 169 1.21 -21.27 9.50
C ASP A 169 -0.08 -21.06 10.31
N SER A 170 -0.50 -22.10 11.00
CA SER A 170 -1.66 -22.12 11.92
C SER A 170 -2.92 -21.49 11.30
N PRO A 171 -3.39 -21.97 10.12
CA PRO A 171 -4.40 -21.30 9.29
C PRO A 171 -5.76 -21.11 9.98
N LEU A 172 -6.05 -21.87 11.03
CA LEU A 172 -7.35 -21.89 11.71
C LEU A 172 -7.26 -21.63 13.22
N GLY A 173 -6.08 -21.25 13.74
CA GLY A 173 -5.82 -21.15 15.18
C GLY A 173 -6.60 -20.06 15.92
N ARG A 174 -7.12 -19.05 15.21
CA ARG A 174 -7.91 -17.93 15.79
C ARG A 174 -9.27 -17.77 15.13
N VAL A 175 -9.75 -18.80 14.46
CA VAL A 175 -11.01 -18.76 13.70
C VAL A 175 -12.13 -19.30 14.58
N SER A 176 -13.27 -18.59 14.64
CA SER A 176 -14.49 -19.08 15.25
C SER A 176 -15.01 -20.33 14.53
N ASP A 177 -15.70 -21.22 15.23
CA ASP A 177 -16.18 -22.48 14.67
C ASP A 177 -17.05 -22.28 13.42
N ASP A 178 -17.90 -21.26 13.43
CA ASP A 178 -18.78 -20.93 12.29
C ASP A 178 -18.01 -20.56 10.99
N ASN A 179 -16.82 -19.97 11.14
CA ASN A 179 -15.98 -19.58 10.01
C ASN A 179 -14.97 -20.68 9.63
N ARG A 180 -14.62 -21.57 10.57
CA ARG A 180 -13.57 -22.60 10.38
C ARG A 180 -13.88 -23.51 9.19
N GLU A 181 -15.13 -23.96 9.10
CA GLU A 181 -15.57 -24.82 8.00
C GLU A 181 -15.56 -24.09 6.65
N ASN A 182 -16.03 -22.84 6.63
CA ASN A 182 -16.04 -22.03 5.41
C ASN A 182 -14.61 -21.73 4.92
N MET A 183 -13.70 -21.39 5.84
CA MET A 183 -12.30 -21.15 5.52
C MET A 183 -11.61 -22.44 5.03
N ALA A 184 -11.86 -23.56 5.68
CA ALA A 184 -11.31 -24.85 5.25
C ALA A 184 -11.78 -25.22 3.83
N ARG A 185 -13.06 -25.06 3.53
CA ARG A 185 -13.63 -25.30 2.19
C ARG A 185 -13.04 -24.35 1.14
N ALA A 186 -12.86 -23.06 1.49
CA ALA A 186 -12.26 -22.09 0.58
C ALA A 186 -10.80 -22.45 0.26
N LEU A 187 -10.00 -22.79 1.27
CA LEU A 187 -8.61 -23.24 1.09
C LEU A 187 -8.53 -24.54 0.29
N GLN A 188 -9.42 -25.51 0.55
CA GLN A 188 -9.51 -26.75 -0.22
C GLN A 188 -9.83 -26.49 -1.70
N LYS A 189 -10.75 -25.57 -1.99
CA LYS A 189 -11.07 -25.21 -3.37
C LYS A 189 -9.88 -24.58 -4.11
N ILE A 190 -9.12 -23.74 -3.43
CA ILE A 190 -7.94 -23.07 -4.00
C ILE A 190 -6.78 -24.05 -4.18
N SER A 191 -6.66 -25.07 -3.31
CA SER A 191 -5.62 -26.11 -3.41
C SER A 191 -5.78 -27.01 -4.63
N GLN A 192 -6.91 -26.98 -5.32
CA GLN A 192 -7.08 -27.69 -6.59
C GLN A 192 -6.21 -27.11 -7.72
N ASP A 193 -5.98 -25.79 -7.67
CA ASP A 193 -5.21 -25.06 -8.68
C ASP A 193 -3.78 -24.73 -8.21
N LYS A 194 -3.53 -24.76 -6.90
CA LYS A 194 -2.28 -24.29 -6.29
C LYS A 194 -1.86 -25.19 -5.13
N GLN A 195 -0.57 -25.44 -5.00
CA GLN A 195 -0.03 -26.14 -3.84
C GLN A 195 -0.12 -25.25 -2.59
N ILE A 196 -0.83 -25.73 -1.56
CA ILE A 196 -0.92 -25.09 -0.24
C ILE A 196 -0.30 -26.04 0.78
N ILE A 197 0.66 -25.54 1.55
CA ILE A 197 1.32 -26.23 2.65
C ILE A 197 0.82 -25.58 3.94
N MET A 198 0.15 -26.36 4.78
CA MET A 198 -0.37 -25.88 6.06
C MET A 198 0.47 -26.46 7.18
N LEU A 199 0.95 -25.60 8.07
CA LEU A 199 1.64 -25.99 9.29
C LEU A 199 0.65 -25.88 10.45
N PHE A 200 0.58 -26.92 11.27
CA PHE A 200 -0.24 -26.94 12.48
C PHE A 200 0.65 -27.16 13.68
N THR A 201 0.45 -26.40 14.74
CA THR A 201 1.01 -26.71 16.06
C THR A 201 0.16 -27.82 16.68
N PRO A 202 0.76 -28.89 17.16
CA PRO A 202 0.01 -29.86 17.96
C PRO A 202 -0.48 -29.17 19.25
N ASP A 203 -1.76 -29.32 19.57
CA ASP A 203 -2.37 -28.92 20.86
C ASP A 203 -1.80 -29.73 22.03
#